data_18e79c0012a2fbb0772713682dced8cb
#
_entry.id   18e79c0012a2fbb0772713682dced8cb
#
_cell.length_a   1.000
_cell.length_b   1.000
_cell.length_c   1.000
_cell.angle_alpha   90.00
_cell.angle_beta   90.00
_cell.angle_gamma   90.00
#
_symmetry.space_group_name_H-M   'P 1'
#
loop_
_entity.id
_entity.type
_entity.pdbx_description
1 polymer ?
#
loop_
_entity_poly.entity_id
_entity_poly.type
_entity_poly.pdbx_seq_one_letter_code
_entity_poly.pdbx_strand_id
1 'polypeptide(L)'
;MMLALLAIVGVGCEPIQQGGDDQQKGIAFSEQDVTATSIQVKVTPDDAAANYYAAIVTAAEIAELSDAEIIDQALNSESFKTRKGTQLIGKNNLTPETDYAVIAFYITSVDKIYRLDLTTGAAESPIAPELFDVKIEVKDITATSAIATATPNSSANRYFFRVITKMELDAMGIYKNDFEVFSYILENPNSNDYIVTGATTLDLHLSPEVDYLAVAFNVENWEAVYNKQEQLKLFRYEFKTPKAEYDPDSLFTFNNLKPTSNGFTVDVIPSRGEDSFWTYYIWTKKSYDETLSKESSANIVMRSYWALYNLAGEAFIWDFGQFMREYMGQTGSSRISNYEPLKANTDYVVVLFYIDPNVGSDPTEVYEYTYVAIDVHTTERSLAPVEMTVSEPVIVKNGFKYDMMFNVKVSDDAQSLKIGAQLWDNYDFASYWNPNDWTSVEAFFKYGSSYVSEDSLAEAKSEQGTTISLTGVDKNDYAIFFEAENAENTKTQFGIHVTASMFDQAQ
;
A
#
# COMPACT_ATOMS: atom_id res chain seq x y z
N MET A 1 -32.30 -38.58 -33.93
CA MET A 1 -31.54 -39.66 -33.33
C MET A 1 -30.33 -39.95 -34.25
N MET A 2 -29.19 -39.30 -34.01
CA MET A 2 -27.90 -39.68 -34.55
C MET A 2 -26.87 -38.97 -33.73
N LEU A 3 -26.27 -39.67 -32.78
CA LEU A 3 -25.12 -39.24 -32.00
C LEU A 3 -23.90 -39.20 -32.95
N ALA A 4 -23.30 -38.03 -33.13
CA ALA A 4 -21.97 -37.92 -33.72
C ALA A 4 -20.96 -37.90 -32.58
N LEU A 5 -20.28 -39.01 -32.42
CA LEU A 5 -19.09 -39.15 -31.53
C LEU A 5 -17.94 -38.44 -32.22
N LEU A 6 -17.50 -37.29 -31.68
CA LEU A 6 -16.28 -36.66 -32.10
C LEU A 6 -15.14 -37.40 -31.36
N ALA A 7 -14.39 -38.19 -32.09
CA ALA A 7 -13.17 -38.80 -31.61
C ALA A 7 -12.07 -37.72 -31.56
N ILE A 8 -11.65 -37.32 -30.37
CA ILE A 8 -10.43 -36.55 -30.15
C ILE A 8 -9.27 -37.49 -30.45
N VAL A 9 -8.61 -37.27 -31.58
CA VAL A 9 -7.32 -37.90 -31.85
C VAL A 9 -6.27 -37.15 -31.06
N GLY A 10 -6.02 -37.64 -29.85
CA GLY A 10 -4.82 -37.27 -29.10
C GLY A 10 -3.60 -37.81 -29.85
N VAL A 11 -2.82 -36.94 -30.44
CA VAL A 11 -1.46 -37.29 -30.86
C VAL A 11 -0.63 -37.45 -29.60
N GLY A 12 -0.61 -38.67 -29.09
CA GLY A 12 0.28 -39.04 -28.01
C GLY A 12 1.73 -39.00 -28.52
N CYS A 13 2.49 -38.01 -28.07
CA CYS A 13 3.94 -38.17 -28.05
C CYS A 13 4.27 -39.24 -27.03
N GLU A 14 4.73 -40.39 -27.50
CA GLU A 14 5.31 -41.41 -26.62
C GLU A 14 6.53 -40.80 -25.91
N PRO A 15 6.66 -40.96 -24.58
CA PRO A 15 7.87 -40.54 -23.89
C PRO A 15 9.03 -41.38 -24.37
N ILE A 16 10.08 -40.71 -24.87
CA ILE A 16 11.37 -41.37 -25.13
C ILE A 16 11.87 -41.93 -23.80
N GLN A 17 11.75 -43.24 -23.65
CA GLN A 17 12.43 -43.98 -22.55
C GLN A 17 13.95 -43.94 -22.84
N GLN A 18 14.66 -43.02 -22.23
CA GLN A 18 16.09 -43.20 -21.97
C GLN A 18 16.26 -44.16 -20.79
N GLY A 19 16.62 -45.38 -21.12
CA GLY A 19 17.05 -46.37 -20.11
C GLY A 19 18.39 -45.98 -19.49
N GLY A 20 18.44 -46.02 -18.18
CA GLY A 20 19.66 -45.86 -17.40
C GLY A 20 19.29 -45.62 -15.93
N ASP A 21 19.48 -46.65 -15.11
CA ASP A 21 19.34 -46.60 -13.67
C ASP A 21 20.46 -45.75 -13.05
N ASP A 22 20.31 -44.44 -13.12
CA ASP A 22 20.91 -43.44 -12.21
C ASP A 22 19.79 -42.47 -11.84
N GLN A 23 19.27 -42.64 -10.63
CA GLN A 23 18.37 -41.62 -10.06
C GLN A 23 19.16 -40.30 -9.94
N GLN A 24 19.17 -39.52 -11.00
CA GLN A 24 19.78 -38.21 -11.05
C GLN A 24 19.00 -37.31 -10.10
N LYS A 25 19.50 -37.17 -8.87
CA LYS A 25 19.02 -36.18 -7.91
C LYS A 25 19.01 -34.84 -8.59
N GLY A 26 17.87 -34.13 -8.56
CA GLY A 26 17.75 -32.82 -9.21
C GLY A 26 16.33 -32.27 -9.27
N ILE A 27 16.09 -31.40 -10.22
CA ILE A 27 14.78 -30.79 -10.45
C ILE A 27 14.08 -31.53 -11.60
N ALA A 28 12.88 -32.05 -11.32
CA ALA A 28 12.05 -32.76 -12.29
C ALA A 28 10.92 -31.85 -12.82
N PHE A 29 10.53 -32.06 -14.08
CA PHE A 29 9.42 -31.40 -14.75
C PHE A 29 8.33 -32.42 -15.10
N SER A 30 7.07 -32.09 -14.79
CA SER A 30 5.91 -32.96 -15.04
C SER A 30 4.64 -32.13 -15.24
N GLU A 31 3.49 -32.79 -15.50
CA GLU A 31 2.17 -32.17 -15.65
C GLU A 31 2.23 -30.95 -16.56
N GLN A 32 2.60 -31.16 -17.83
CA GLN A 32 2.74 -30.11 -18.81
C GLN A 32 1.38 -29.80 -19.45
N ASP A 33 1.04 -28.54 -19.56
CA ASP A 33 -0.06 -28.02 -20.37
C ASP A 33 0.48 -26.95 -21.32
N VAL A 34 0.47 -27.25 -22.62
CA VAL A 34 1.04 -26.40 -23.67
C VAL A 34 -0.03 -26.10 -24.70
N THR A 35 -0.35 -24.82 -24.84
CA THR A 35 -1.29 -24.31 -25.83
C THR A 35 -0.56 -23.50 -26.92
N ALA A 36 -1.31 -22.82 -27.79
CA ALA A 36 -0.73 -21.90 -28.76
C ALA A 36 -0.09 -20.65 -28.10
N THR A 37 -0.57 -20.25 -26.91
CA THR A 37 -0.21 -18.97 -26.29
C THR A 37 0.18 -19.06 -24.83
N SER A 38 0.26 -20.29 -24.27
CA SER A 38 0.66 -20.51 -22.88
C SER A 38 1.38 -21.84 -22.69
N ILE A 39 2.22 -21.86 -21.66
CA ILE A 39 2.89 -23.08 -21.14
C ILE A 39 2.71 -23.09 -19.62
N GLN A 40 2.29 -24.25 -19.08
CA GLN A 40 2.31 -24.54 -17.65
C GLN A 40 3.07 -25.84 -17.41
N VAL A 41 3.96 -25.84 -16.42
CA VAL A 41 4.77 -27.00 -16.06
C VAL A 41 4.91 -27.10 -14.55
N LYS A 42 4.72 -28.30 -14.02
CA LYS A 42 4.99 -28.60 -12.60
C LYS A 42 6.47 -28.91 -12.42
N VAL A 43 7.12 -28.11 -11.60
CA VAL A 43 8.55 -28.22 -11.24
C VAL A 43 8.66 -28.78 -9.85
N THR A 44 9.40 -29.89 -9.70
CA THR A 44 9.55 -30.60 -8.43
C THR A 44 11.04 -30.80 -8.12
N PRO A 45 11.61 -30.09 -7.12
CA PRO A 45 12.97 -30.35 -6.64
C PRO A 45 13.01 -31.67 -5.84
N ASP A 46 14.12 -32.40 -5.90
CA ASP A 46 14.33 -33.60 -5.10
C ASP A 46 14.53 -33.29 -3.61
N ASP A 47 15.03 -32.11 -3.28
CA ASP A 47 15.01 -31.54 -1.93
C ASP A 47 13.93 -30.44 -1.83
N ALA A 48 12.81 -30.78 -1.20
CA ALA A 48 11.70 -29.83 -1.01
C ALA A 48 12.06 -28.63 -0.11
N ALA A 49 13.16 -28.70 0.65
CA ALA A 49 13.64 -27.60 1.49
C ALA A 49 14.60 -26.66 0.76
N ALA A 50 15.17 -27.10 -0.36
CA ALA A 50 16.12 -26.29 -1.13
C ALA A 50 15.43 -25.14 -1.88
N ASN A 51 16.11 -24.00 -1.93
CA ASN A 51 15.70 -22.89 -2.76
C ASN A 51 16.19 -23.07 -4.20
N TYR A 52 15.31 -22.82 -5.17
CA TYR A 52 15.63 -22.91 -6.58
C TYR A 52 15.00 -21.76 -7.37
N TYR A 53 15.53 -21.52 -8.56
CA TYR A 53 14.93 -20.64 -9.57
C TYR A 53 14.30 -21.50 -10.67
N ALA A 54 13.18 -21.03 -11.24
CA ALA A 54 12.63 -21.64 -12.45
C ALA A 54 11.91 -20.56 -13.29
N ALA A 55 12.10 -20.59 -14.60
CA ALA A 55 11.48 -19.69 -15.56
C ALA A 55 11.22 -20.37 -16.91
N ILE A 56 10.32 -19.77 -17.72
CA ILE A 56 10.07 -20.15 -19.10
C ILE A 56 10.64 -19.02 -19.99
N VAL A 57 11.60 -19.35 -20.83
CA VAL A 57 12.29 -18.44 -21.76
C VAL A 57 12.15 -18.95 -23.19
N THR A 58 12.35 -18.10 -24.22
CA THR A 58 12.41 -18.62 -25.58
C THR A 58 13.69 -19.44 -25.77
N ALA A 59 13.61 -20.52 -26.54
CA ALA A 59 14.79 -21.32 -26.81
C ALA A 59 15.87 -20.50 -27.52
N ALA A 60 15.48 -19.51 -28.33
CA ALA A 60 16.40 -18.62 -29.05
C ALA A 60 17.19 -17.69 -28.11
N GLU A 61 16.59 -17.21 -26.99
CA GLU A 61 17.27 -16.34 -26.01
C GLU A 61 18.47 -17.02 -25.36
N ILE A 62 18.43 -18.34 -25.22
CA ILE A 62 19.46 -19.11 -24.53
C ILE A 62 20.30 -20.01 -25.44
N ALA A 63 20.05 -19.99 -26.75
CA ALA A 63 20.67 -20.92 -27.71
C ALA A 63 22.20 -20.87 -27.77
N GLU A 64 22.76 -19.68 -27.62
CA GLU A 64 24.22 -19.45 -27.73
C GLU A 64 24.89 -19.26 -26.36
N LEU A 65 24.11 -19.38 -25.25
CA LEU A 65 24.61 -19.16 -23.89
C LEU A 65 25.04 -20.48 -23.24
N SER A 66 26.10 -20.42 -22.47
CA SER A 66 26.47 -21.47 -21.52
C SER A 66 25.56 -21.47 -20.30
N ASP A 67 25.52 -22.59 -19.56
CA ASP A 67 24.75 -22.70 -18.30
C ASP A 67 25.12 -21.58 -17.31
N ALA A 68 26.41 -21.23 -17.22
CA ALA A 68 26.89 -20.18 -16.33
C ALA A 68 26.37 -18.78 -16.73
N GLU A 69 26.29 -18.49 -18.03
CA GLU A 69 25.77 -17.22 -18.54
C GLU A 69 24.24 -17.12 -18.35
N ILE A 70 23.51 -18.22 -18.52
CA ILE A 70 22.07 -18.29 -18.26
C ILE A 70 21.78 -18.04 -16.77
N ILE A 71 22.56 -18.67 -15.89
CA ILE A 71 22.44 -18.50 -14.44
C ILE A 71 22.74 -17.05 -14.04
N ASP A 72 23.82 -16.46 -14.56
CA ASP A 72 24.19 -15.07 -14.26
C ASP A 72 23.11 -14.09 -14.72
N GLN A 73 22.57 -14.25 -15.93
CA GLN A 73 21.46 -13.45 -16.42
C GLN A 73 20.20 -13.59 -15.56
N ALA A 74 19.87 -14.82 -15.13
CA ALA A 74 18.71 -15.05 -14.29
C ALA A 74 18.85 -14.39 -12.92
N LEU A 75 20.01 -14.49 -12.28
CA LEU A 75 20.30 -13.88 -10.96
C LEU A 75 20.28 -12.36 -10.97
N ASN A 76 20.63 -11.74 -12.11
CA ASN A 76 20.63 -10.29 -12.31
C ASN A 76 19.32 -9.74 -12.89
N SER A 77 18.32 -10.61 -13.13
CA SER A 77 17.02 -10.19 -13.68
C SER A 77 16.15 -9.52 -12.60
N GLU A 78 15.46 -8.43 -12.96
CA GLU A 78 14.42 -7.81 -12.11
C GLU A 78 13.27 -8.78 -11.80
N SER A 79 13.06 -9.80 -12.63
CA SER A 79 12.05 -10.85 -12.44
C SER A 79 12.57 -12.05 -11.64
N PHE A 80 13.77 -11.97 -11.06
CA PHE A 80 14.33 -13.07 -10.26
C PHE A 80 13.45 -13.38 -9.05
N LYS A 81 12.98 -14.63 -8.98
CA LYS A 81 12.12 -15.09 -7.90
C LYS A 81 12.58 -16.44 -7.39
N THR A 82 12.90 -16.51 -6.12
CA THR A 82 13.24 -17.76 -5.43
C THR A 82 11.99 -18.59 -5.16
N ARG A 83 12.07 -19.89 -5.42
CA ARG A 83 11.01 -20.88 -5.21
C ARG A 83 11.45 -21.96 -4.25
N LYS A 84 10.47 -22.64 -3.63
CA LYS A 84 10.71 -23.76 -2.69
C LYS A 84 9.62 -24.81 -2.84
N GLY A 85 10.00 -26.09 -2.69
CA GLY A 85 9.07 -27.21 -2.86
C GLY A 85 8.56 -27.36 -4.29
N THR A 86 7.53 -28.17 -4.47
CA THR A 86 6.90 -28.36 -5.79
C THR A 86 6.08 -27.13 -6.18
N GLN A 87 6.29 -26.60 -7.40
CA GLN A 87 5.61 -25.42 -7.90
C GLN A 87 5.06 -25.65 -9.32
N LEU A 88 3.92 -25.04 -9.62
CA LEU A 88 3.40 -24.91 -10.99
C LEU A 88 3.92 -23.61 -11.59
N ILE A 89 4.72 -23.69 -12.65
CA ILE A 89 5.28 -22.54 -13.35
C ILE A 89 4.48 -22.33 -14.63
N GLY A 90 3.98 -21.12 -14.83
CA GLY A 90 3.23 -20.74 -16.03
C GLY A 90 3.79 -19.50 -16.71
N LYS A 91 3.62 -19.42 -18.03
CA LYS A 91 3.83 -18.22 -18.82
C LYS A 91 2.76 -18.15 -19.91
N ASN A 92 2.16 -17.01 -20.05
CA ASN A 92 1.11 -16.71 -21.02
C ASN A 92 1.56 -15.65 -22.02
N ASN A 93 0.68 -15.27 -22.95
CA ASN A 93 0.95 -14.33 -24.04
C ASN A 93 2.16 -14.76 -24.89
N LEU A 94 2.32 -16.08 -25.07
CA LEU A 94 3.39 -16.66 -25.87
C LEU A 94 3.08 -16.57 -27.35
N THR A 95 4.12 -16.64 -28.18
CA THR A 95 4.00 -16.72 -29.63
C THR A 95 3.68 -18.15 -30.02
N PRO A 96 2.66 -18.40 -30.86
CA PRO A 96 2.37 -19.72 -31.41
C PRO A 96 3.55 -20.31 -32.22
N GLU A 97 3.61 -21.62 -32.35
CA GLU A 97 4.60 -22.37 -33.12
C GLU A 97 6.05 -21.95 -32.81
N THR A 98 6.33 -21.63 -31.55
CA THR A 98 7.62 -21.13 -31.10
C THR A 98 8.20 -22.06 -30.03
N ASP A 99 9.50 -22.26 -30.11
CA ASP A 99 10.23 -23.09 -29.15
C ASP A 99 10.60 -22.34 -27.92
N TYR A 100 10.27 -22.91 -26.77
CA TYR A 100 10.54 -22.40 -25.42
C TYR A 100 11.34 -23.44 -24.62
N ALA A 101 12.04 -22.98 -23.61
CA ALA A 101 12.68 -23.82 -22.62
C ALA A 101 12.20 -23.46 -21.21
N VAL A 102 11.81 -24.44 -20.42
CA VAL A 102 11.70 -24.32 -18.97
C VAL A 102 13.08 -24.58 -18.39
N ILE A 103 13.65 -23.59 -17.71
CA ILE A 103 14.95 -23.70 -17.05
C ILE A 103 14.77 -23.67 -15.55
N ALA A 104 15.54 -24.44 -14.81
CA ALA A 104 15.58 -24.40 -13.36
C ALA A 104 16.99 -24.73 -12.84
N PHE A 105 17.36 -24.13 -11.70
CA PHE A 105 18.62 -24.43 -11.01
C PHE A 105 18.51 -24.14 -9.51
N TYR A 106 19.30 -24.85 -8.69
CA TYR A 106 19.40 -24.58 -7.26
C TYR A 106 20.24 -23.33 -7.00
N ILE A 107 19.76 -22.45 -6.12
CA ILE A 107 20.44 -21.17 -5.80
C ILE A 107 21.74 -21.42 -5.03
N THR A 108 21.81 -22.49 -4.27
CA THR A 108 22.98 -22.88 -3.48
C THR A 108 24.03 -23.72 -4.24
N SER A 109 23.68 -24.18 -5.45
CA SER A 109 24.54 -24.99 -6.31
C SER A 109 24.31 -24.58 -7.77
N VAL A 110 24.92 -23.45 -8.13
CA VAL A 110 24.74 -22.76 -9.44
C VAL A 110 25.66 -23.34 -10.52
N ASP A 111 25.84 -24.64 -10.54
CA ASP A 111 26.75 -25.38 -11.44
C ASP A 111 26.01 -26.14 -12.57
N LYS A 112 24.68 -26.24 -12.49
CA LYS A 112 23.88 -27.03 -13.41
C LYS A 112 22.49 -26.44 -13.63
N ILE A 113 22.09 -26.38 -14.91
CA ILE A 113 20.72 -26.08 -15.32
C ILE A 113 19.97 -27.38 -15.61
N TYR A 114 18.75 -27.49 -15.07
CA TYR A 114 17.74 -28.46 -15.50
C TYR A 114 16.87 -27.81 -16.56
N ARG A 115 16.63 -28.50 -17.68
CA ARG A 115 15.96 -27.93 -18.83
C ARG A 115 14.91 -28.88 -19.39
N LEU A 116 13.76 -28.31 -19.79
CA LEU A 116 12.72 -28.97 -20.55
C LEU A 116 12.38 -28.11 -21.76
N ASP A 117 12.56 -28.64 -22.96
CA ASP A 117 12.20 -27.95 -24.21
C ASP A 117 10.76 -28.26 -24.60
N LEU A 118 10.01 -27.24 -25.00
CA LEU A 118 8.60 -27.29 -25.36
C LEU A 118 8.32 -26.37 -26.55
N THR A 119 7.41 -26.77 -27.42
CA THR A 119 6.97 -25.94 -28.55
C THR A 119 5.51 -25.61 -28.38
N THR A 120 5.14 -24.33 -28.48
CA THR A 120 3.73 -23.88 -28.46
C THR A 120 2.97 -24.39 -29.69
N GLY A 121 1.65 -24.62 -29.50
CA GLY A 121 0.78 -25.07 -30.59
C GLY A 121 0.59 -24.05 -31.71
N ALA A 122 -0.09 -24.46 -32.79
CA ALA A 122 -0.47 -23.57 -33.88
C ALA A 122 -1.49 -22.51 -33.38
N ALA A 123 -1.48 -21.32 -33.99
CA ALA A 123 -2.41 -20.26 -33.66
C ALA A 123 -3.87 -20.70 -33.84
N GLU A 124 -4.67 -20.48 -32.84
CA GLU A 124 -6.12 -20.69 -32.86
C GLU A 124 -6.83 -19.36 -33.14
N SER A 125 -8.05 -19.42 -33.63
CA SER A 125 -8.92 -18.23 -33.73
C SER A 125 -9.74 -18.06 -32.45
N PRO A 126 -9.92 -16.81 -31.95
CA PRO A 126 -10.79 -16.56 -30.85
C PRO A 126 -12.22 -17.06 -31.10
N ILE A 127 -12.84 -17.67 -30.10
CA ILE A 127 -14.26 -18.03 -30.15
C ILE A 127 -15.12 -16.83 -29.77
N ALA A 128 -16.41 -16.87 -30.14
CA ALA A 128 -17.34 -15.80 -29.81
C ALA A 128 -17.46 -15.60 -28.29
N PRO A 129 -17.55 -14.35 -27.79
CA PRO A 129 -17.58 -14.03 -26.36
C PRO A 129 -18.63 -14.79 -25.54
N GLU A 130 -19.78 -15.05 -26.12
CA GLU A 130 -20.88 -15.80 -25.49
C GLU A 130 -20.58 -17.29 -25.29
N LEU A 131 -19.64 -17.84 -26.05
CA LEU A 131 -19.19 -19.23 -25.96
C LEU A 131 -17.95 -19.37 -25.06
N PHE A 132 -17.35 -18.23 -24.67
CA PHE A 132 -16.17 -18.23 -23.80
C PHE A 132 -16.52 -18.75 -22.42
N ASP A 133 -15.67 -19.62 -21.92
CA ASP A 133 -15.74 -20.18 -20.58
C ASP A 133 -14.33 -20.26 -20.00
N VAL A 134 -14.21 -20.06 -18.67
CA VAL A 134 -12.94 -20.20 -17.98
C VAL A 134 -13.14 -20.92 -16.66
N LYS A 135 -12.36 -21.96 -16.43
CA LYS A 135 -12.30 -22.66 -15.16
C LYS A 135 -11.26 -21.98 -14.27
N ILE A 136 -11.68 -21.48 -13.12
CA ILE A 136 -10.77 -20.94 -12.10
C ILE A 136 -10.58 -21.99 -11.00
N GLU A 137 -9.33 -22.26 -10.63
CA GLU A 137 -8.96 -23.11 -9.48
C GLU A 137 -7.98 -22.36 -8.60
N VAL A 138 -8.13 -22.50 -7.29
CA VAL A 138 -7.17 -21.99 -6.32
C VAL A 138 -6.71 -23.16 -5.44
N LYS A 139 -5.40 -23.36 -5.34
CA LYS A 139 -4.77 -24.49 -4.64
C LYS A 139 -3.68 -23.98 -3.70
N ASP A 140 -3.19 -24.88 -2.86
CA ASP A 140 -2.06 -24.66 -1.95
C ASP A 140 -2.27 -23.40 -1.09
N ILE A 141 -3.51 -23.20 -0.62
CA ILE A 141 -3.89 -22.03 0.18
C ILE A 141 -3.24 -22.14 1.56
N THR A 142 -2.34 -21.22 1.83
CA THR A 142 -1.73 -21.01 3.14
C THR A 142 -2.22 -19.69 3.75
N ALA A 143 -1.70 -19.33 4.91
CA ALA A 143 -2.03 -18.04 5.51
C ALA A 143 -1.56 -16.84 4.65
N THR A 144 -0.50 -17.01 3.88
CA THR A 144 0.16 -15.90 3.16
C THR A 144 0.39 -16.18 1.68
N SER A 145 -0.10 -17.29 1.16
CA SER A 145 0.07 -17.64 -0.25
C SER A 145 -1.03 -18.53 -0.79
N ALA A 146 -1.21 -18.52 -2.09
CA ALA A 146 -1.98 -19.52 -2.83
C ALA A 146 -1.53 -19.53 -4.30
N ILE A 147 -1.93 -20.56 -5.03
CA ILE A 147 -1.75 -20.65 -6.47
C ILE A 147 -3.13 -20.57 -7.12
N ALA A 148 -3.39 -19.51 -7.88
CA ALA A 148 -4.61 -19.37 -8.66
C ALA A 148 -4.34 -19.69 -10.14
N THR A 149 -5.16 -20.54 -10.74
CA THR A 149 -5.06 -20.94 -12.14
C THR A 149 -6.38 -20.66 -12.85
N ALA A 150 -6.29 -20.00 -14.01
CA ALA A 150 -7.40 -19.82 -14.94
C ALA A 150 -7.13 -20.63 -16.21
N THR A 151 -8.06 -21.51 -16.58
CA THR A 151 -7.98 -22.35 -17.79
C THR A 151 -9.17 -22.03 -18.70
N PRO A 152 -8.96 -21.21 -19.75
CA PRO A 152 -10.02 -20.88 -20.68
C PRO A 152 -10.31 -22.07 -21.63
N ASN A 153 -11.52 -22.12 -22.19
CA ASN A 153 -11.90 -23.09 -23.22
C ASN A 153 -11.40 -22.74 -24.62
N SER A 154 -10.74 -21.60 -24.77
CA SER A 154 -10.02 -21.17 -25.98
C SER A 154 -8.75 -20.44 -25.60
N SER A 155 -7.60 -20.91 -26.09
CA SER A 155 -6.31 -20.29 -25.83
C SER A 155 -6.10 -18.99 -26.63
N ALA A 156 -6.91 -18.75 -27.65
CA ALA A 156 -6.83 -17.57 -28.52
C ALA A 156 -7.58 -16.35 -27.96
N ASN A 157 -8.54 -16.55 -27.06
CA ASN A 157 -9.27 -15.44 -26.48
C ASN A 157 -8.42 -14.69 -25.43
N ARG A 158 -8.46 -13.37 -25.53
CA ARG A 158 -7.94 -12.49 -24.46
C ARG A 158 -8.97 -12.41 -23.36
N TYR A 159 -8.52 -12.53 -22.12
CA TYR A 159 -9.38 -12.40 -20.95
C TYR A 159 -8.64 -11.74 -19.79
N PHE A 160 -9.39 -11.11 -18.91
CA PHE A 160 -8.88 -10.57 -17.65
C PHE A 160 -8.85 -11.68 -16.61
N PHE A 161 -7.78 -11.73 -15.81
CA PHE A 161 -7.68 -12.63 -14.66
C PHE A 161 -6.93 -11.98 -13.50
N ARG A 162 -7.57 -11.81 -12.36
CA ARG A 162 -6.99 -11.23 -11.14
C ARG A 162 -7.62 -11.81 -9.89
N VAL A 163 -6.88 -11.73 -8.76
CA VAL A 163 -7.41 -11.99 -7.41
C VAL A 163 -7.48 -10.66 -6.67
N ILE A 164 -8.62 -10.38 -6.07
CA ILE A 164 -8.91 -9.15 -5.33
C ILE A 164 -9.50 -9.49 -3.96
N THR A 165 -9.40 -8.58 -3.00
CA THR A 165 -10.00 -8.80 -1.68
C THR A 165 -11.50 -8.55 -1.73
N LYS A 166 -12.29 -9.39 -1.05
CA LYS A 166 -13.73 -9.14 -0.91
C LYS A 166 -14.00 -7.82 -0.19
N MET A 167 -13.17 -7.46 0.79
CA MET A 167 -13.29 -6.21 1.55
C MET A 167 -13.23 -4.98 0.65
N GLU A 168 -12.38 -4.98 -0.38
CA GLU A 168 -12.27 -3.90 -1.37
C GLU A 168 -13.61 -3.65 -2.08
N LEU A 169 -14.29 -4.72 -2.49
CA LEU A 169 -15.58 -4.65 -3.17
C LEU A 169 -16.76 -4.38 -2.22
N ASP A 170 -16.73 -4.91 -1.00
CA ASP A 170 -17.76 -4.69 0.03
C ASP A 170 -17.73 -3.24 0.54
N ALA A 171 -16.56 -2.62 0.68
CA ALA A 171 -16.41 -1.23 1.07
C ALA A 171 -17.12 -0.26 0.10
N MET A 172 -17.19 -0.64 -1.18
CA MET A 172 -17.88 0.11 -2.24
C MET A 172 -19.32 -0.35 -2.44
N GLY A 173 -19.76 -1.42 -1.76
CA GLY A 173 -21.09 -2.00 -1.90
C GLY A 173 -21.35 -2.77 -3.20
N ILE A 174 -20.32 -3.04 -4.00
CA ILE A 174 -20.43 -3.60 -5.35
C ILE A 174 -20.25 -5.12 -5.44
N TYR A 175 -19.79 -5.78 -4.38
CA TYR A 175 -19.40 -7.20 -4.39
C TYR A 175 -20.40 -8.15 -5.03
N LYS A 176 -21.72 -7.90 -4.86
CA LYS A 176 -22.78 -8.76 -5.37
C LYS A 176 -23.26 -8.42 -6.78
N ASN A 177 -22.76 -7.35 -7.36
CA ASN A 177 -23.18 -6.87 -8.69
C ASN A 177 -22.03 -7.08 -9.69
N ASP A 178 -22.16 -8.09 -10.55
CA ASP A 178 -21.13 -8.46 -11.52
C ASP A 178 -20.77 -7.32 -12.46
N PHE A 179 -21.73 -6.50 -12.85
CA PHE A 179 -21.48 -5.36 -13.73
C PHE A 179 -20.70 -4.25 -13.01
N GLU A 180 -21.02 -3.96 -11.75
CA GLU A 180 -20.29 -2.96 -10.96
C GLU A 180 -18.86 -3.42 -10.66
N VAL A 181 -18.66 -4.72 -10.35
CA VAL A 181 -17.31 -5.30 -10.20
C VAL A 181 -16.52 -5.19 -11.49
N PHE A 182 -17.13 -5.52 -12.62
CA PHE A 182 -16.51 -5.40 -13.94
C PHE A 182 -16.14 -3.95 -14.27
N SER A 183 -17.04 -2.98 -14.05
CA SER A 183 -16.80 -1.55 -14.27
C SER A 183 -15.66 -1.05 -13.41
N TYR A 184 -15.65 -1.38 -12.13
CA TYR A 184 -14.59 -1.04 -11.19
C TYR A 184 -13.22 -1.55 -11.65
N ILE A 185 -13.16 -2.82 -12.11
CA ILE A 185 -11.91 -3.41 -12.61
C ILE A 185 -11.41 -2.67 -13.84
N LEU A 186 -12.30 -2.34 -14.79
CA LEU A 186 -11.90 -1.66 -16.04
C LEU A 186 -11.47 -0.22 -15.84
N GLU A 187 -12.00 0.47 -14.84
CA GLU A 187 -11.64 1.85 -14.50
C GLU A 187 -10.26 1.95 -13.83
N ASN A 188 -9.73 0.81 -13.34
CA ASN A 188 -8.38 0.79 -12.77
C ASN A 188 -7.34 0.92 -13.87
N PRO A 189 -6.42 1.92 -13.82
CA PRO A 189 -5.43 2.17 -14.86
C PRO A 189 -4.46 0.99 -15.13
N ASN A 190 -4.27 0.11 -14.14
CA ASN A 190 -3.38 -1.05 -14.25
C ASN A 190 -4.09 -2.32 -14.76
N SER A 191 -5.36 -2.24 -15.16
CA SER A 191 -6.13 -3.42 -15.58
C SER A 191 -5.54 -4.14 -16.78
N ASN A 192 -4.83 -3.43 -17.65
CA ASN A 192 -4.20 -4.02 -18.82
C ASN A 192 -3.12 -5.07 -18.46
N ASP A 193 -2.47 -4.95 -17.31
CA ASP A 193 -1.42 -5.87 -16.85
C ASP A 193 -1.97 -7.26 -16.51
N TYR A 194 -3.28 -7.36 -16.30
CA TYR A 194 -3.99 -8.60 -15.98
C TYR A 194 -4.72 -9.22 -17.17
N ILE A 195 -4.54 -8.68 -18.37
CA ILE A 195 -5.12 -9.24 -19.60
C ILE A 195 -4.17 -10.30 -20.16
N VAL A 196 -4.67 -11.52 -20.26
CA VAL A 196 -3.89 -12.70 -20.59
C VAL A 196 -4.56 -13.53 -21.70
N THR A 197 -3.82 -14.48 -22.27
CA THR A 197 -4.31 -15.50 -23.21
C THR A 197 -3.85 -16.88 -22.76
N GLY A 198 -4.61 -17.92 -23.10
CA GLY A 198 -4.29 -19.31 -22.71
C GLY A 198 -4.39 -19.55 -21.21
N ALA A 199 -3.94 -20.69 -20.76
CA ALA A 199 -3.94 -21.04 -19.35
C ALA A 199 -2.94 -20.15 -18.59
N THR A 200 -3.39 -19.60 -17.44
CA THR A 200 -2.62 -18.62 -16.65
C THR A 200 -2.55 -19.06 -15.20
N THR A 201 -1.37 -18.98 -14.63
CA THR A 201 -1.13 -19.26 -13.20
C THR A 201 -0.57 -18.02 -12.52
N LEU A 202 -1.14 -17.68 -11.37
CA LEU A 202 -0.71 -16.60 -10.49
C LEU A 202 -0.20 -17.20 -9.18
N ASP A 203 1.05 -16.91 -8.84
CA ASP A 203 1.60 -17.13 -7.52
C ASP A 203 1.18 -15.95 -6.64
N LEU A 204 0.29 -16.18 -5.70
CA LEU A 204 -0.32 -15.14 -4.90
C LEU A 204 0.43 -14.95 -3.58
N HIS A 205 0.68 -13.70 -3.25
CA HIS A 205 1.03 -13.28 -1.89
C HIS A 205 -0.23 -12.71 -1.25
N LEU A 206 -0.64 -13.29 -0.13
CA LEU A 206 -1.96 -13.07 0.46
C LEU A 206 -1.86 -12.70 1.95
N SER A 207 -2.93 -12.08 2.46
CA SER A 207 -3.12 -11.79 3.88
C SER A 207 -3.77 -12.96 4.60
N PRO A 208 -3.40 -13.28 5.85
CA PRO A 208 -4.11 -14.27 6.67
C PRO A 208 -5.56 -13.84 7.00
N GLU A 209 -6.46 -14.83 7.11
CA GLU A 209 -7.87 -14.63 7.50
C GLU A 209 -8.68 -13.71 6.58
N VAL A 210 -8.22 -13.43 5.37
CA VAL A 210 -8.88 -12.55 4.40
C VAL A 210 -9.68 -13.37 3.40
N ASP A 211 -10.89 -12.87 3.08
CA ASP A 211 -11.72 -13.39 2.02
C ASP A 211 -11.32 -12.78 0.68
N TYR A 212 -11.03 -13.62 -0.31
CA TYR A 212 -10.60 -13.26 -1.65
C TYR A 212 -11.59 -13.71 -2.71
N LEU A 213 -11.56 -13.01 -3.83
CA LEU A 213 -12.30 -13.31 -5.03
C LEU A 213 -11.34 -13.37 -6.23
N ALA A 214 -11.16 -14.54 -6.82
CA ALA A 214 -10.55 -14.67 -8.13
C ALA A 214 -11.61 -14.40 -9.20
N VAL A 215 -11.32 -13.47 -10.11
CA VAL A 215 -12.24 -13.03 -11.16
C VAL A 215 -11.62 -13.16 -12.53
N ALA A 216 -12.43 -13.61 -13.51
CA ALA A 216 -12.05 -13.61 -14.91
C ALA A 216 -13.25 -13.23 -15.78
N PHE A 217 -12.98 -12.58 -16.92
CA PHE A 217 -13.97 -12.27 -17.95
C PHE A 217 -13.31 -12.06 -19.30
N ASN A 218 -14.07 -12.35 -20.37
CA ASN A 218 -13.60 -12.14 -21.75
C ASN A 218 -13.44 -10.64 -22.05
N VAL A 219 -12.32 -10.24 -22.65
CA VAL A 219 -12.04 -8.85 -23.06
C VAL A 219 -12.11 -8.63 -24.57
N GLU A 220 -12.38 -9.66 -25.35
CA GLU A 220 -12.65 -9.51 -26.78
C GLU A 220 -13.92 -8.68 -26.98
N ASN A 221 -13.81 -7.57 -27.69
CA ASN A 221 -14.94 -6.64 -27.91
C ASN A 221 -15.57 -6.13 -26.61
N TRP A 222 -14.78 -5.85 -25.57
CA TRP A 222 -15.26 -5.40 -24.27
C TRP A 222 -16.17 -4.15 -24.35
N GLU A 223 -15.95 -3.25 -25.32
CA GLU A 223 -16.86 -2.11 -25.58
C GLU A 223 -18.28 -2.57 -25.95
N ALA A 224 -18.39 -3.63 -26.73
CA ALA A 224 -19.70 -4.21 -27.05
C ALA A 224 -20.34 -4.91 -25.84
N VAL A 225 -19.53 -5.51 -24.94
CA VAL A 225 -19.98 -6.14 -23.70
C VAL A 225 -20.40 -5.08 -22.69
N TYR A 226 -19.66 -3.97 -22.57
CA TYR A 226 -19.99 -2.85 -21.70
C TYR A 226 -21.35 -2.23 -22.06
N ASN A 227 -21.65 -2.10 -23.36
CA ASN A 227 -22.93 -1.59 -23.84
C ASN A 227 -24.10 -2.61 -23.76
N LYS A 228 -23.80 -3.88 -23.51
CA LYS A 228 -24.77 -4.98 -23.40
C LYS A 228 -24.58 -5.74 -22.09
N GLN A 229 -24.91 -5.09 -20.97
CA GLN A 229 -24.76 -5.62 -19.60
C GLN A 229 -25.28 -7.06 -19.42
N GLU A 230 -26.33 -7.44 -20.16
CA GLU A 230 -26.92 -8.77 -20.13
C GLU A 230 -26.00 -9.88 -20.70
N GLN A 231 -24.93 -9.52 -21.41
CA GLN A 231 -23.97 -10.47 -22.01
C GLN A 231 -22.70 -10.61 -21.20
N LEU A 232 -22.55 -9.84 -20.12
CA LEU A 232 -21.40 -9.96 -19.24
C LEU A 232 -21.46 -11.28 -18.48
N LYS A 233 -20.45 -12.11 -18.63
CA LYS A 233 -20.21 -13.29 -17.82
C LYS A 233 -18.97 -13.09 -17.00
N LEU A 234 -19.14 -12.87 -15.70
CA LEU A 234 -18.07 -12.79 -14.73
C LEU A 234 -17.88 -14.17 -14.10
N PHE A 235 -16.71 -14.76 -14.30
CA PHE A 235 -16.33 -16.02 -13.66
C PHE A 235 -15.72 -15.69 -12.29
N ARG A 236 -16.19 -16.35 -11.24
CA ARG A 236 -15.83 -16.10 -9.84
C ARG A 236 -15.38 -17.38 -9.15
N TYR A 237 -14.36 -17.26 -8.33
CA TYR A 237 -13.96 -18.29 -7.38
C TYR A 237 -13.62 -17.62 -6.04
N GLU A 238 -14.40 -17.92 -5.01
CA GLU A 238 -14.21 -17.36 -3.67
C GLU A 238 -13.39 -18.30 -2.82
N PHE A 239 -12.43 -17.75 -2.06
CA PHE A 239 -11.66 -18.51 -1.09
C PHE A 239 -11.25 -17.63 0.08
N LYS A 240 -10.85 -18.26 1.18
CA LYS A 240 -10.37 -17.61 2.37
C LYS A 240 -9.03 -18.20 2.79
N THR A 241 -8.08 -17.34 3.15
CA THR A 241 -6.82 -17.77 3.74
C THR A 241 -7.01 -18.17 5.21
N PRO A 242 -6.32 -19.21 5.69
CA PRO A 242 -6.34 -19.55 7.10
C PRO A 242 -5.61 -18.50 7.95
N LYS A 243 -5.77 -18.61 9.27
CA LYS A 243 -5.03 -17.80 10.24
C LYS A 243 -3.53 -18.08 10.15
N ALA A 244 -2.70 -17.03 10.20
CA ALA A 244 -1.27 -17.21 10.39
C ALA A 244 -0.98 -17.66 11.84
N GLU A 245 -0.21 -18.73 11.99
CA GLU A 245 0.35 -19.12 13.28
C GLU A 245 1.70 -18.40 13.45
N TYR A 246 1.76 -17.41 14.31
CA TYR A 246 3.00 -16.75 14.71
C TYR A 246 2.92 -16.36 16.19
N ASP A 247 4.07 -16.29 16.82
CA ASP A 247 4.21 -15.76 18.17
C ASP A 247 4.56 -14.26 18.06
N PRO A 248 3.64 -13.35 18.40
CA PRO A 248 3.90 -11.91 18.34
C PRO A 248 5.13 -11.50 19.16
N ASP A 249 5.33 -12.11 20.32
CA ASP A 249 6.44 -11.79 21.22
C ASP A 249 7.81 -12.16 20.63
N SER A 250 7.83 -13.00 19.57
CA SER A 250 9.04 -13.35 18.84
C SER A 250 9.47 -12.36 17.77
N LEU A 251 8.63 -11.37 17.41
CA LEU A 251 8.93 -10.44 16.31
C LEU A 251 9.76 -9.24 16.77
N PHE A 252 9.38 -8.65 17.90
CA PHE A 252 10.04 -7.47 18.47
C PHE A 252 10.13 -7.59 19.98
N THR A 253 11.22 -7.10 20.54
CA THR A 253 11.35 -6.83 21.98
C THR A 253 11.31 -5.32 22.20
N PHE A 254 10.64 -4.84 23.23
CA PHE A 254 10.57 -3.44 23.55
C PHE A 254 10.83 -3.16 25.03
N ASN A 255 11.50 -2.03 25.29
CA ASN A 255 11.90 -1.61 26.63
C ASN A 255 11.67 -0.10 26.80
N ASN A 256 11.74 0.35 28.04
CA ASN A 256 11.74 1.78 28.36
C ASN A 256 10.53 2.57 27.79
N LEU A 257 9.35 1.95 27.73
CA LEU A 257 8.14 2.66 27.38
C LEU A 257 7.89 3.79 28.40
N LYS A 258 7.85 5.02 27.92
CA LYS A 258 7.64 6.24 28.72
C LYS A 258 6.50 7.05 28.09
N PRO A 259 5.26 6.89 28.57
CA PRO A 259 4.16 7.75 28.16
C PRO A 259 4.32 9.17 28.73
N THR A 260 3.81 10.16 28.00
CA THR A 260 3.64 11.55 28.41
C THR A 260 2.20 11.99 28.15
N SER A 261 1.83 13.21 28.46
CA SER A 261 0.49 13.73 28.20
C SER A 261 0.17 13.97 26.70
N ASN A 262 1.20 13.99 25.86
CA ASN A 262 1.07 14.25 24.42
C ASN A 262 1.78 13.22 23.54
N GLY A 263 2.24 12.10 24.13
CA GLY A 263 2.94 11.09 23.36
C GLY A 263 3.58 9.99 24.20
N PHE A 264 4.61 9.37 23.63
CA PHE A 264 5.41 8.34 24.27
C PHE A 264 6.78 8.23 23.62
N THR A 265 7.71 7.55 24.31
CA THR A 265 8.92 6.98 23.71
C THR A 265 9.04 5.52 24.12
N VAL A 266 9.59 4.69 23.24
CA VAL A 266 9.89 3.27 23.49
C VAL A 266 11.11 2.83 22.71
N ASP A 267 11.97 2.02 23.32
CA ASP A 267 13.10 1.37 22.65
C ASP A 267 12.61 0.03 22.05
N VAL A 268 12.79 -0.16 20.75
CA VAL A 268 12.36 -1.33 19.99
C VAL A 268 13.55 -2.08 19.43
N ILE A 269 13.58 -3.40 19.61
CA ILE A 269 14.63 -4.30 19.14
C ILE A 269 13.97 -5.36 18.24
N PRO A 270 14.22 -5.35 16.92
CA PRO A 270 13.68 -6.34 16.00
C PRO A 270 14.39 -7.69 16.16
N SER A 271 13.64 -8.80 16.11
CA SER A 271 14.20 -10.15 16.24
C SER A 271 15.01 -10.60 15.01
N ARG A 272 14.78 -9.97 13.86
CA ARG A 272 15.48 -10.29 12.60
C ARG A 272 16.87 -9.62 12.48
N GLY A 273 17.30 -8.90 13.52
CA GLY A 273 18.63 -8.29 13.59
C GLY A 273 18.69 -6.86 13.10
N GLU A 274 19.92 -6.30 13.16
CA GLU A 274 20.17 -4.86 12.94
C GLU A 274 20.00 -4.40 11.48
N ASP A 275 19.96 -5.31 10.51
CA ASP A 275 19.73 -5.00 9.10
C ASP A 275 18.25 -5.05 8.72
N SER A 276 17.37 -5.44 9.65
CA SER A 276 15.94 -5.55 9.37
C SER A 276 15.26 -4.19 9.26
N PHE A 277 14.40 -4.05 8.26
CA PHE A 277 13.61 -2.83 8.02
C PHE A 277 12.18 -3.03 8.50
N TRP A 278 11.66 -2.08 9.26
CA TRP A 278 10.35 -2.15 9.88
C TRP A 278 9.77 -0.75 10.08
N THR A 279 8.48 -0.68 10.41
CA THR A 279 7.77 0.56 10.68
C THR A 279 6.73 0.36 11.79
N TYR A 280 6.03 1.44 12.13
CA TYR A 280 4.94 1.42 13.09
C TYR A 280 3.84 2.40 12.71
N TYR A 281 2.64 2.12 13.23
CA TYR A 281 1.51 3.03 13.13
C TYR A 281 0.79 3.12 14.49
N ILE A 282 0.26 4.30 14.82
CA ILE A 282 -0.37 4.58 16.11
C ILE A 282 -1.89 4.63 15.91
N TRP A 283 -2.57 3.68 16.53
CA TRP A 283 -4.03 3.60 16.55
C TRP A 283 -4.58 4.19 17.84
N THR A 284 -5.79 4.80 17.82
CA THR A 284 -6.56 4.89 19.06
C THR A 284 -7.00 3.48 19.46
N LYS A 285 -6.99 3.16 20.76
CA LYS A 285 -7.41 1.83 21.24
C LYS A 285 -8.81 1.47 20.75
N LYS A 286 -9.70 2.45 20.72
CA LYS A 286 -11.06 2.28 20.20
C LYS A 286 -11.10 1.81 18.76
N SER A 287 -10.40 2.51 17.85
CA SER A 287 -10.38 2.13 16.42
C SER A 287 -9.71 0.78 16.20
N TYR A 288 -8.65 0.48 16.96
CA TYR A 288 -7.97 -0.82 16.92
C TYR A 288 -8.92 -1.96 17.31
N ASP A 289 -9.59 -1.85 18.46
CA ASP A 289 -10.51 -2.88 18.96
C ASP A 289 -11.74 -3.05 18.04
N GLU A 290 -12.28 -1.94 17.50
CA GLU A 290 -13.38 -1.99 16.54
C GLU A 290 -12.97 -2.73 15.25
N THR A 291 -11.75 -2.51 14.76
CA THR A 291 -11.23 -3.23 13.59
C THR A 291 -11.06 -4.71 13.88
N LEU A 292 -10.44 -5.08 15.00
CA LEU A 292 -10.29 -6.48 15.40
C LEU A 292 -11.63 -7.19 15.61
N SER A 293 -12.67 -6.49 16.07
CA SER A 293 -14.00 -7.06 16.31
C SER A 293 -14.77 -7.36 15.02
N LYS A 294 -14.47 -6.66 13.95
CA LYS A 294 -15.19 -6.74 12.66
C LYS A 294 -14.39 -7.43 11.56
N GLU A 295 -13.09 -7.42 11.68
CA GLU A 295 -12.16 -7.82 10.62
C GLU A 295 -11.06 -8.74 11.17
N SER A 296 -10.23 -9.27 10.28
CA SER A 296 -9.09 -10.11 10.70
C SER A 296 -7.92 -9.27 11.24
N SER A 297 -7.04 -9.93 12.01
CA SER A 297 -5.80 -9.31 12.50
C SER A 297 -4.89 -8.82 11.37
N ALA A 298 -4.92 -9.46 10.21
CA ALA A 298 -4.18 -9.04 9.02
C ALA A 298 -4.59 -7.64 8.55
N ASN A 299 -5.87 -7.28 8.71
CA ASN A 299 -6.36 -5.96 8.32
C ASN A 299 -5.78 -4.82 9.19
N ILE A 300 -5.29 -5.10 10.38
CA ILE A 300 -4.58 -4.12 11.21
C ILE A 300 -3.34 -3.61 10.46
N VAL A 301 -2.50 -4.52 9.94
CA VAL A 301 -1.29 -4.12 9.19
C VAL A 301 -1.67 -3.42 7.88
N MET A 302 -2.60 -3.99 7.13
CA MET A 302 -3.03 -3.40 5.85
C MET A 302 -3.60 -1.99 6.03
N ARG A 303 -4.45 -1.75 7.04
CA ARG A 303 -4.99 -0.42 7.33
C ARG A 303 -3.93 0.53 7.86
N SER A 304 -2.97 0.04 8.66
CA SER A 304 -1.82 0.83 9.09
C SER A 304 -0.98 1.30 7.89
N TYR A 305 -0.76 0.40 6.93
CA TYR A 305 -0.05 0.71 5.70
C TYR A 305 -0.79 1.76 4.85
N TRP A 306 -2.11 1.57 4.65
CA TRP A 306 -2.95 2.57 3.96
C TRP A 306 -2.93 3.94 4.64
N ALA A 307 -2.94 3.98 5.96
CA ALA A 307 -2.86 5.23 6.71
C ALA A 307 -1.50 5.92 6.51
N LEU A 308 -0.39 5.15 6.50
CA LEU A 308 0.95 5.68 6.17
C LEU A 308 1.03 6.16 4.72
N TYR A 309 0.40 5.46 3.78
CA TYR A 309 0.32 5.88 2.38
C TYR A 309 -0.41 7.22 2.23
N ASN A 310 -1.54 7.39 2.92
CA ASN A 310 -2.26 8.66 2.92
C ASN A 310 -1.44 9.78 3.57
N LEU A 311 -0.70 9.49 4.64
CA LEU A 311 0.20 10.45 5.29
C LEU A 311 1.31 10.92 4.34
N ALA A 312 1.87 10.02 3.50
CA ALA A 312 2.81 10.39 2.45
C ALA A 312 2.19 11.36 1.44
N GLY A 313 0.95 11.10 1.01
CA GLY A 313 0.18 11.99 0.13
C GLY A 313 -0.07 13.38 0.75
N GLU A 314 -0.41 13.43 2.02
CA GLU A 314 -0.57 14.70 2.77
C GLU A 314 0.75 15.47 2.89
N ALA A 315 1.89 14.78 2.97
CA ALA A 315 3.23 15.36 2.95
C ALA A 315 3.73 15.73 1.55
N PHE A 316 2.91 15.52 0.50
CA PHE A 316 3.26 15.71 -0.91
C PHE A 316 4.45 14.84 -1.39
N ILE A 317 4.68 13.69 -0.77
CA ILE A 317 5.69 12.70 -1.16
C ILE A 317 5.01 11.61 -1.97
N TRP A 318 5.16 11.66 -3.29
CA TRP A 318 4.45 10.75 -4.21
C TRP A 318 5.12 9.37 -4.35
N ASP A 319 6.40 9.26 -4.02
CA ASP A 319 7.11 7.98 -3.90
C ASP A 319 6.96 7.46 -2.47
N PHE A 320 6.05 6.51 -2.29
CA PHE A 320 5.79 5.93 -0.98
C PHE A 320 7.01 5.16 -0.43
N GLY A 321 7.75 4.48 -1.27
CA GLY A 321 8.99 3.80 -0.88
C GLY A 321 10.02 4.79 -0.34
N GLN A 322 10.18 5.96 -0.97
CA GLN A 322 11.01 7.05 -0.45
C GLN A 322 10.50 7.53 0.90
N PHE A 323 9.18 7.78 1.03
CA PHE A 323 8.58 8.21 2.30
C PHE A 323 8.88 7.23 3.43
N MET A 324 8.76 5.92 3.17
CA MET A 324 9.07 4.90 4.16
C MET A 324 10.55 4.89 4.53
N ARG A 325 11.48 4.94 3.56
CA ARG A 325 12.92 4.92 3.83
C ARG A 325 13.43 6.15 4.57
N GLU A 326 12.89 7.33 4.30
CA GLU A 326 13.41 8.59 4.80
C GLU A 326 12.71 9.10 6.07
N TYR A 327 11.44 8.76 6.28
CA TYR A 327 10.60 9.38 7.33
C TYR A 327 9.99 8.40 8.32
N MET A 328 9.47 7.26 7.87
CA MET A 328 8.66 6.38 8.73
C MET A 328 9.29 5.02 9.00
N GLY A 329 10.22 4.57 8.17
CA GLY A 329 10.90 3.30 8.36
C GLY A 329 12.02 3.38 9.38
N GLN A 330 12.28 2.27 10.04
CA GLN A 330 13.35 2.07 11.00
C GLN A 330 14.24 0.93 10.55
N THR A 331 15.54 1.01 10.78
CA THR A 331 16.47 -0.08 10.52
C THR A 331 17.09 -0.53 11.84
N GLY A 332 17.04 -1.83 12.13
CA GLY A 332 17.61 -2.40 13.35
C GLY A 332 16.96 -1.86 14.62
N SER A 333 17.72 -1.87 15.71
CA SER A 333 17.26 -1.36 17.01
C SER A 333 17.09 0.15 16.98
N SER A 334 15.92 0.65 17.38
CA SER A 334 15.61 2.08 17.33
C SER A 334 14.73 2.53 18.49
N ARG A 335 14.87 3.80 18.88
CA ARG A 335 13.94 4.49 19.76
C ARG A 335 12.90 5.20 18.92
N ILE A 336 11.63 4.85 19.10
CA ILE A 336 10.52 5.50 18.42
C ILE A 336 9.71 6.39 19.37
N SER A 337 9.00 7.35 18.80
CA SER A 337 8.05 8.24 19.46
C SER A 337 6.85 8.48 18.55
N ASN A 338 5.84 9.16 19.05
CA ASN A 338 4.74 9.61 18.19
C ASN A 338 5.24 10.66 17.17
N TYR A 339 4.71 10.58 15.95
CA TYR A 339 5.00 11.53 14.86
C TYR A 339 4.08 12.76 14.87
N GLU A 340 2.97 12.69 15.59
CA GLU A 340 2.06 13.82 15.85
C GLU A 340 1.67 13.81 17.33
N PRO A 341 1.34 14.98 17.93
CA PRO A 341 0.90 15.04 19.31
C PRO A 341 -0.34 14.20 19.56
N LEU A 342 -0.29 13.34 20.57
CA LEU A 342 -1.40 12.50 21.02
C LEU A 342 -2.31 13.26 21.99
N LYS A 343 -3.56 12.81 22.12
CA LYS A 343 -4.48 13.33 23.12
C LYS A 343 -4.09 12.81 24.52
N ALA A 344 -4.15 13.68 25.52
CA ALA A 344 -3.88 13.31 26.90
C ALA A 344 -4.96 12.36 27.46
N ASN A 345 -4.60 11.58 28.48
CA ASN A 345 -5.48 10.65 29.17
C ASN A 345 -6.27 9.75 28.19
N THR A 346 -5.55 9.20 27.21
CA THR A 346 -6.16 8.44 26.11
C THR A 346 -5.37 7.16 25.85
N ASP A 347 -6.11 6.08 25.58
CA ASP A 347 -5.53 4.79 25.22
C ASP A 347 -5.22 4.70 23.74
N TYR A 348 -4.01 4.27 23.45
CA TYR A 348 -3.49 4.03 22.10
C TYR A 348 -2.90 2.63 21.98
N VAL A 349 -2.76 2.17 20.74
CA VAL A 349 -2.06 0.94 20.39
C VAL A 349 -1.03 1.29 19.32
N VAL A 350 0.24 1.00 19.59
CA VAL A 350 1.33 1.12 18.62
C VAL A 350 1.52 -0.23 17.95
N VAL A 351 1.27 -0.29 16.66
CA VAL A 351 1.41 -1.51 15.84
C VAL A 351 2.74 -1.46 15.11
N LEU A 352 3.61 -2.45 15.38
CA LEU A 352 4.93 -2.59 14.76
C LEU A 352 4.91 -3.77 13.79
N PHE A 353 5.45 -3.59 12.60
CA PHE A 353 5.52 -4.64 11.57
C PHE A 353 6.72 -4.45 10.65
N TYR A 354 7.20 -5.57 10.09
CA TYR A 354 8.26 -5.53 9.08
C TYR A 354 7.70 -5.10 7.73
N ILE A 355 8.53 -4.43 6.95
CA ILE A 355 8.18 -3.95 5.61
C ILE A 355 9.40 -4.09 4.70
N ASP A 356 9.19 -4.34 3.40
CA ASP A 356 10.26 -4.31 2.41
C ASP A 356 10.72 -2.86 2.20
N PRO A 357 12.01 -2.53 2.33
CA PRO A 357 12.53 -1.20 2.04
C PRO A 357 12.36 -0.77 0.58
N ASN A 358 12.12 -1.72 -0.34
CA ASN A 358 11.85 -1.47 -1.75
C ASN A 358 10.35 -1.50 -2.09
N VAL A 359 9.49 -1.38 -1.07
CA VAL A 359 8.04 -1.33 -1.26
C VAL A 359 7.67 -0.31 -2.33
N GLY A 360 6.82 -0.73 -3.25
CA GLY A 360 6.29 0.12 -4.31
C GLY A 360 5.20 1.09 -3.82
N SER A 361 4.52 1.74 -4.74
CA SER A 361 3.43 2.66 -4.46
C SER A 361 2.08 1.97 -4.24
N ASP A 362 1.99 0.66 -4.49
CA ASP A 362 0.74 -0.09 -4.33
C ASP A 362 0.63 -0.66 -2.90
N PRO A 363 -0.29 -0.14 -2.08
CA PRO A 363 -0.50 -0.64 -0.73
C PRO A 363 -1.08 -2.05 -0.65
N THR A 364 -1.50 -2.64 -1.77
CA THR A 364 -1.92 -4.05 -1.82
C THR A 364 -0.75 -5.03 -1.89
N GLU A 365 0.47 -4.55 -2.11
CA GLU A 365 1.70 -5.33 -2.16
C GLU A 365 2.37 -5.51 -0.79
N VAL A 366 1.67 -5.31 0.31
CA VAL A 366 2.20 -5.59 1.66
C VAL A 366 2.27 -7.10 1.87
N TYR A 367 3.48 -7.63 1.98
CA TYR A 367 3.72 -9.06 2.05
C TYR A 367 3.79 -9.63 3.48
N GLU A 368 3.87 -8.78 4.51
CA GLU A 368 3.96 -9.25 5.89
C GLU A 368 2.80 -8.71 6.74
N TYR A 369 1.96 -9.64 7.21
CA TYR A 369 0.77 -9.32 7.99
C TYR A 369 0.92 -9.65 9.47
N THR A 370 2.14 -9.98 9.89
CA THR A 370 2.47 -10.24 11.30
C THR A 370 2.89 -8.94 11.96
N TYR A 371 2.41 -8.69 13.17
CA TYR A 371 2.70 -7.47 13.91
C TYR A 371 2.77 -7.71 15.41
N VAL A 372 3.36 -6.76 16.12
CA VAL A 372 3.26 -6.64 17.57
C VAL A 372 2.48 -5.38 17.91
N ALA A 373 1.62 -5.47 18.91
CA ALA A 373 0.85 -4.35 19.43
C ALA A 373 1.35 -3.97 20.82
N ILE A 374 1.63 -2.69 21.04
CA ILE A 374 2.03 -2.13 22.33
C ILE A 374 0.92 -1.20 22.81
N ASP A 375 0.32 -1.51 23.96
CA ASP A 375 -0.65 -0.60 24.58
C ASP A 375 0.08 0.60 25.22
N VAL A 376 -0.39 1.80 24.94
CA VAL A 376 0.13 3.06 25.46
C VAL A 376 -1.03 3.87 26.02
N HIS A 377 -0.94 4.22 27.30
CA HIS A 377 -1.86 5.17 27.91
C HIS A 377 -1.14 6.49 28.12
N THR A 378 -1.55 7.57 27.43
CA THR A 378 -1.00 8.91 27.63
C THR A 378 -1.42 9.45 28.99
N THR A 379 -0.51 10.15 29.67
CA THR A 379 -0.80 10.69 31.01
C THR A 379 -1.79 11.86 30.96
N GLU A 380 -2.34 12.24 32.09
CA GLU A 380 -3.08 13.48 32.21
C GLU A 380 -2.15 14.68 31.98
N ARG A 381 -2.70 15.79 31.49
CA ARG A 381 -1.95 17.04 31.39
C ARG A 381 -1.71 17.62 32.79
N SER A 382 -0.50 18.06 32.99
CA SER A 382 -0.10 18.74 34.22
C SER A 382 -0.07 20.26 34.07
N LEU A 383 0.08 20.76 32.83
CA LEU A 383 0.11 22.18 32.54
C LEU A 383 -1.28 22.71 32.15
N ALA A 384 -1.63 23.87 32.68
CA ALA A 384 -2.80 24.62 32.24
C ALA A 384 -2.61 25.08 30.77
N PRO A 385 -3.67 25.43 30.03
CA PRO A 385 -3.54 26.12 28.74
C PRO A 385 -2.71 27.40 28.86
N VAL A 386 -1.91 27.70 27.83
CA VAL A 386 -1.12 28.93 27.75
C VAL A 386 -2.04 30.13 27.96
N GLU A 387 -1.73 31.00 28.88
CA GLU A 387 -2.41 32.28 28.95
C GLU A 387 -1.91 33.18 27.81
N MET A 388 -2.82 33.68 26.95
CA MET A 388 -2.49 34.55 25.85
C MET A 388 -3.39 35.79 25.83
N THR A 389 -2.80 36.95 25.62
CA THR A 389 -3.52 38.19 25.36
C THR A 389 -3.02 38.83 24.08
N VAL A 390 -3.93 39.33 23.27
CA VAL A 390 -3.64 40.01 22.01
C VAL A 390 -4.34 41.36 22.03
N SER A 391 -3.61 42.44 21.70
CA SER A 391 -4.17 43.77 21.61
C SER A 391 -5.08 43.94 20.40
N GLU A 392 -5.92 44.96 20.41
CA GLU A 392 -6.53 45.52 19.19
C GLU A 392 -5.41 45.88 18.18
N PRO A 393 -5.68 45.76 16.87
CA PRO A 393 -4.72 46.10 15.84
C PRO A 393 -4.42 47.61 15.80
N VAL A 394 -3.13 47.93 15.73
CA VAL A 394 -2.67 49.29 15.35
C VAL A 394 -2.37 49.25 13.86
N ILE A 395 -3.10 50.04 13.08
CA ILE A 395 -2.93 50.09 11.62
C ILE A 395 -2.20 51.38 11.25
N VAL A 396 -1.09 51.24 10.53
CA VAL A 396 -0.27 52.38 10.05
C VAL A 396 -0.22 52.36 8.54
N LYS A 397 -0.41 53.55 7.93
CA LYS A 397 -0.31 53.69 6.47
C LYS A 397 1.15 53.69 6.04
N ASN A 398 1.50 52.82 5.12
CA ASN A 398 2.85 52.64 4.57
C ASN A 398 2.79 52.77 3.02
N GLY A 399 2.89 53.99 2.52
CA GLY A 399 2.74 54.31 1.10
C GLY A 399 1.34 53.99 0.57
N PHE A 400 1.20 53.05 -0.35
CA PHE A 400 -0.09 52.58 -0.89
C PHE A 400 -0.65 51.36 -0.14
N LYS A 401 0.08 50.87 0.81
CA LYS A 401 -0.27 49.69 1.63
C LYS A 401 -0.38 50.10 3.10
N TYR A 402 -0.66 49.11 3.93
CA TYR A 402 -0.77 49.28 5.38
C TYR A 402 0.04 48.19 6.10
N ASP A 403 0.46 48.57 7.32
CA ASP A 403 1.06 47.62 8.27
C ASP A 403 0.08 47.47 9.46
N MET A 404 -0.23 46.23 9.81
CA MET A 404 -1.05 45.91 10.97
C MET A 404 -0.13 45.36 12.08
N MET A 405 -0.22 45.93 13.27
CA MET A 405 0.60 45.56 14.41
C MET A 405 -0.26 45.11 15.58
N PHE A 406 0.13 44.03 16.21
CA PHE A 406 -0.53 43.45 17.38
C PHE A 406 0.49 43.30 18.51
N ASN A 407 0.17 43.72 19.72
CA ASN A 407 0.96 43.35 20.87
C ASN A 407 0.43 42.02 21.43
N VAL A 408 1.31 41.01 21.52
CA VAL A 408 0.97 39.67 21.97
C VAL A 408 1.79 39.34 23.21
N LYS A 409 1.10 38.84 24.24
CA LYS A 409 1.72 38.27 25.44
C LYS A 409 1.28 36.85 25.63
N VAL A 410 2.20 36.01 26.08
CA VAL A 410 1.94 34.62 26.45
C VAL A 410 2.57 34.29 27.81
N SER A 411 2.04 33.30 28.48
CA SER A 411 2.62 32.78 29.74
C SER A 411 4.00 32.13 29.50
N ASP A 412 4.80 32.03 30.57
CA ASP A 412 6.20 31.56 30.50
C ASP A 412 6.32 30.11 29.99
N ASP A 413 5.29 29.30 30.15
CA ASP A 413 5.24 27.90 29.73
C ASP A 413 4.99 27.72 28.23
N ALA A 414 4.70 28.79 27.47
CA ALA A 414 4.56 28.73 26.02
C ALA A 414 5.84 28.21 25.35
N GLN A 415 5.72 27.22 24.48
CA GLN A 415 6.82 26.67 23.69
C GLN A 415 6.78 27.15 22.23
N SER A 416 5.59 27.55 21.76
CA SER A 416 5.43 28.13 20.44
C SER A 416 4.35 29.21 20.40
N LEU A 417 4.50 30.10 19.44
CA LEU A 417 3.48 31.07 19.06
C LEU A 417 3.41 31.13 17.53
N LYS A 418 2.21 31.00 16.99
CA LYS A 418 1.95 31.11 15.55
C LYS A 418 1.03 32.27 15.26
N ILE A 419 1.17 32.83 14.09
CA ILE A 419 0.23 33.80 13.53
C ILE A 419 -0.15 33.39 12.11
N GLY A 420 -1.40 33.63 11.76
CA GLY A 420 -1.90 33.50 10.40
C GLY A 420 -2.85 34.62 10.04
N ALA A 421 -2.88 34.99 8.77
CA ALA A 421 -3.76 36.01 8.22
C ALA A 421 -4.38 35.53 6.91
N GLN A 422 -5.69 35.76 6.75
CA GLN A 422 -6.44 35.40 5.55
C GLN A 422 -7.38 36.55 5.17
N LEU A 423 -7.60 36.77 3.86
CA LEU A 423 -8.65 37.64 3.40
C LEU A 423 -10.01 37.11 3.83
N TRP A 424 -10.85 37.96 4.41
CA TRP A 424 -12.18 37.57 4.89
C TRP A 424 -13.11 37.11 3.76
N ASP A 425 -12.99 37.72 2.59
CA ASP A 425 -13.79 37.43 1.40
C ASP A 425 -13.38 36.11 0.68
N ASN A 426 -12.36 35.45 1.16
CA ASN A 426 -12.07 34.11 0.64
C ASN A 426 -13.21 33.18 1.02
N TYR A 427 -14.08 32.85 0.04
CA TYR A 427 -15.32 32.09 0.21
C TYR A 427 -15.08 30.76 0.96
N ASP A 428 -13.99 30.06 0.63
CA ASP A 428 -13.66 28.78 1.27
C ASP A 428 -13.34 28.97 2.75
N PHE A 429 -12.67 30.05 3.11
CA PHE A 429 -12.32 30.34 4.49
C PHE A 429 -13.54 30.81 5.30
N ALA A 430 -14.35 31.70 4.75
CA ALA A 430 -15.55 32.22 5.41
C ALA A 430 -16.59 31.11 5.69
N SER A 431 -16.66 30.09 4.84
CA SER A 431 -17.55 28.92 5.03
C SER A 431 -17.10 27.99 6.15
N TYR A 432 -15.82 27.98 6.50
CA TYR A 432 -15.24 27.13 7.55
C TYR A 432 -15.04 27.85 8.87
N TRP A 433 -15.07 29.18 8.90
CA TRP A 433 -14.81 29.93 10.12
C TRP A 433 -16.09 30.18 10.91
N ASN A 434 -16.14 29.56 12.08
CA ASN A 434 -17.11 29.88 13.13
C ASN A 434 -16.33 30.41 14.35
N PRO A 435 -16.51 31.66 14.76
CA PRO A 435 -15.77 32.23 15.89
C PRO A 435 -16.02 31.51 17.23
N ASN A 436 -17.04 30.67 17.28
CA ASN A 436 -17.38 29.84 18.47
C ASN A 436 -16.96 28.38 18.32
N ASP A 437 -16.41 27.98 17.16
CA ASP A 437 -15.98 26.61 16.87
C ASP A 437 -14.57 26.61 16.26
N TRP A 438 -13.59 26.54 17.12
CA TRP A 438 -12.18 26.56 16.75
C TRP A 438 -11.69 25.29 16.06
N THR A 439 -12.50 24.24 15.98
CA THR A 439 -12.12 23.01 15.29
C THR A 439 -11.95 23.22 13.77
N SER A 440 -12.72 24.16 13.20
CA SER A 440 -12.60 24.55 11.80
C SER A 440 -11.35 25.40 11.49
N VAL A 441 -10.71 25.95 12.51
CA VAL A 441 -9.50 26.79 12.39
C VAL A 441 -8.22 25.94 12.46
N GLU A 442 -8.31 24.70 12.94
CA GLU A 442 -7.16 23.81 13.09
C GLU A 442 -6.45 23.54 11.76
N ALA A 443 -7.21 23.31 10.69
CA ALA A 443 -6.67 23.17 9.33
C ALA A 443 -5.95 24.44 8.84
N PHE A 444 -6.47 25.62 9.20
CA PHE A 444 -5.80 26.89 8.87
C PHE A 444 -4.45 27.00 9.55
N PHE A 445 -4.35 26.68 10.85
CA PHE A 445 -3.06 26.71 11.56
C PHE A 445 -2.07 25.65 11.03
N LYS A 446 -2.56 24.55 10.50
CA LYS A 446 -1.70 23.51 9.89
C LYS A 446 -1.04 24.00 8.58
N TYR A 447 -1.74 24.76 7.75
CA TYR A 447 -1.31 25.08 6.38
C TYR A 447 -1.12 26.56 6.07
N GLY A 448 -1.71 27.46 6.84
CA GLY A 448 -1.76 28.90 6.56
C GLY A 448 -1.11 29.79 7.60
N SER A 449 -0.46 29.25 8.62
CA SER A 449 0.19 30.01 9.69
C SER A 449 1.72 29.89 9.65
N SER A 450 2.40 30.85 10.28
CA SER A 450 3.84 30.86 10.47
C SER A 450 4.18 30.96 11.93
N TYR A 451 5.23 30.24 12.35
CA TYR A 451 5.82 30.42 13.67
C TYR A 451 6.50 31.79 13.77
N VAL A 452 6.35 32.44 14.91
CA VAL A 452 7.18 33.59 15.22
C VAL A 452 8.61 33.13 15.57
N SER A 453 9.58 34.05 15.47
CA SER A 453 10.98 33.71 15.84
C SER A 453 11.10 33.40 17.33
N GLU A 454 12.15 32.68 17.72
CA GLU A 454 12.46 32.39 19.12
C GLU A 454 12.62 33.67 19.95
N ASP A 455 13.25 34.72 19.36
CA ASP A 455 13.41 36.02 20.00
C ASP A 455 12.04 36.68 20.26
N SER A 456 11.15 36.66 19.27
CA SER A 456 9.78 37.20 19.41
C SER A 456 8.95 36.41 20.42
N LEU A 457 9.14 35.09 20.50
CA LEU A 457 8.49 34.25 21.52
C LEU A 457 9.02 34.61 22.92
N ALA A 458 10.35 34.81 23.05
CA ALA A 458 10.96 35.21 24.32
C ALA A 458 10.46 36.59 24.79
N GLU A 459 10.33 37.56 23.84
CA GLU A 459 9.73 38.85 24.13
C GLU A 459 8.24 38.75 24.52
N ALA A 460 7.48 37.88 23.83
CA ALA A 460 6.06 37.68 24.14
C ALA A 460 5.82 37.18 25.59
N LYS A 461 6.77 36.48 26.18
CA LYS A 461 6.75 36.04 27.59
C LYS A 461 7.06 37.16 28.60
N SER A 462 7.55 38.31 28.12
CA SER A 462 7.84 39.44 28.98
C SER A 462 6.57 40.19 29.40
N GLU A 463 6.70 41.04 30.41
CA GLU A 463 5.58 41.92 30.86
C GLU A 463 5.13 42.88 29.73
N GLN A 464 6.02 43.29 28.84
CA GLN A 464 5.74 44.17 27.71
C GLN A 464 5.06 43.46 26.55
N GLY A 465 5.28 42.14 26.40
CA GLY A 465 4.89 41.38 25.24
C GLY A 465 5.76 41.70 24.00
N THR A 466 5.43 41.10 22.88
CA THR A 466 6.09 41.37 21.59
C THR A 466 5.11 42.03 20.61
N THR A 467 5.65 42.85 19.70
CA THR A 467 4.86 43.42 18.61
C THR A 467 5.03 42.56 17.35
N ILE A 468 3.94 41.94 16.91
CA ILE A 468 3.90 41.16 15.66
C ILE A 468 3.28 42.05 14.58
N SER A 469 3.97 42.16 13.43
CA SER A 469 3.57 43.06 12.33
C SER A 469 3.28 42.23 11.06
N LEU A 470 2.10 42.49 10.47
CA LEU A 470 1.74 42.06 9.12
C LEU A 470 1.93 43.25 8.20
N THR A 471 2.96 43.23 7.36
CA THR A 471 3.35 44.39 6.55
C THR A 471 2.86 44.30 5.11
N GLY A 472 2.60 45.43 4.50
CA GLY A 472 2.28 45.55 3.07
C GLY A 472 0.91 45.01 2.69
N VAL A 473 -0.06 45.01 3.60
CA VAL A 473 -1.43 44.54 3.36
C VAL A 473 -2.26 45.57 2.63
N ASP A 474 -3.24 45.13 1.86
CA ASP A 474 -4.23 46.01 1.22
C ASP A 474 -5.36 46.38 2.20
N LYS A 475 -6.11 47.41 1.89
CA LYS A 475 -7.32 47.77 2.65
C LYS A 475 -8.45 46.79 2.32
N ASN A 476 -8.53 45.71 3.10
CA ASN A 476 -9.55 44.68 3.00
C ASN A 476 -9.98 44.18 4.38
N ASP A 477 -11.00 43.36 4.43
CA ASP A 477 -11.35 42.60 5.62
C ASP A 477 -10.42 41.42 5.78
N TYR A 478 -9.89 41.18 6.99
CA TYR A 478 -8.99 40.09 7.33
C TYR A 478 -9.47 39.32 8.54
N ALA A 479 -9.26 38.01 8.51
CA ALA A 479 -9.24 37.17 9.69
C ALA A 479 -7.78 36.95 10.12
N ILE A 480 -7.45 37.33 11.35
CA ILE A 480 -6.12 37.18 11.93
C ILE A 480 -6.22 36.20 13.09
N PHE A 481 -5.35 35.20 13.13
CA PHE A 481 -5.34 34.17 14.14
C PHE A 481 -4.00 34.05 14.82
N PHE A 482 -4.07 33.77 16.10
CA PHE A 482 -2.92 33.49 16.97
C PHE A 482 -3.12 32.13 17.66
N GLU A 483 -2.09 31.32 17.74
CA GLU A 483 -2.08 30.07 18.48
C GLU A 483 -0.80 29.99 19.32
N ALA A 484 -0.96 29.84 20.63
CA ALA A 484 0.15 29.56 21.54
C ALA A 484 -0.01 28.15 22.13
N GLU A 485 1.09 27.44 22.27
CA GLU A 485 1.13 26.04 22.70
C GLU A 485 2.24 25.81 23.71
N ASN A 486 2.00 25.01 24.75
CA ASN A 486 2.99 24.61 25.74
C ASN A 486 3.62 23.25 25.46
N ALA A 487 4.53 22.79 26.32
CA ALA A 487 5.24 21.51 26.16
C ALA A 487 4.33 20.26 26.16
N GLU A 488 3.11 20.37 26.65
CA GLU A 488 2.09 19.29 26.63
C GLU A 488 1.11 19.43 25.47
N ASN A 489 1.43 20.26 24.45
CA ASN A 489 0.59 20.60 23.30
C ASN A 489 -0.81 21.08 23.71
N THR A 490 -0.90 21.77 24.85
CA THR A 490 -2.12 22.46 25.23
C THR A 490 -2.12 23.82 24.55
N LYS A 491 -3.13 24.04 23.72
CA LYS A 491 -3.24 25.20 22.83
C LYS A 491 -4.19 26.24 23.40
N THR A 492 -3.84 27.49 23.16
CA THR A 492 -4.76 28.63 23.27
C THR A 492 -4.79 29.34 21.93
N GLN A 493 -5.98 29.53 21.41
CA GLN A 493 -6.21 30.16 20.11
C GLN A 493 -7.00 31.45 20.30
N PHE A 494 -6.68 32.47 19.51
CA PHE A 494 -7.34 33.77 19.51
C PHE A 494 -7.51 34.27 18.08
N GLY A 495 -8.67 34.83 17.75
CA GLY A 495 -8.97 35.38 16.42
C GLY A 495 -9.50 36.79 16.46
N ILE A 496 -9.10 37.60 15.48
CA ILE A 496 -9.55 38.97 15.33
C ILE A 496 -10.08 39.15 13.89
N HIS A 497 -11.28 39.72 13.76
CA HIS A 497 -11.79 40.25 12.48
C HIS A 497 -11.36 41.71 12.33
N VAL A 498 -10.41 41.98 11.44
CA VAL A 498 -9.99 43.33 11.07
C VAL A 498 -10.80 43.78 9.86
N THR A 499 -11.67 44.72 10.03
CA THR A 499 -12.53 45.22 8.93
C THR A 499 -11.85 46.31 8.10
N ALA A 500 -12.23 46.44 6.83
CA ALA A 500 -11.71 47.49 5.93
C ALA A 500 -11.93 48.89 6.49
N SER A 501 -12.96 49.12 7.30
CA SER A 501 -13.25 50.42 7.94
C SER A 501 -12.21 50.80 9.00
N MET A 502 -11.51 49.85 9.61
CA MET A 502 -10.44 50.14 10.58
C MET A 502 -9.24 50.84 9.91
N PHE A 503 -9.00 50.57 8.63
CA PHE A 503 -7.95 51.22 7.86
C PHE A 503 -8.21 52.70 7.57
N ASP A 504 -9.45 53.16 7.68
CA ASP A 504 -9.79 54.61 7.52
C ASP A 504 -9.31 55.45 8.71
N GLN A 505 -8.99 54.80 9.82
CA GLN A 505 -8.49 55.42 11.05
C GLN A 505 -6.96 55.33 11.16
N ALA A 506 -6.28 54.74 10.15
CA ALA A 506 -4.83 54.60 10.14
C ALA A 506 -4.12 55.96 10.17
N GLN A 507 -3.11 56.06 11.04
CA GLN A 507 -2.29 57.26 11.21
C GLN A 507 -1.11 57.28 10.23
#